data_ee4570cd3d519e44c7c8183f931a52d0
#
_entry.id   ee4570cd3d519e44c7c8183f931a52d0
#
_cell.length_a   1.000
_cell.length_b   1.000
_cell.length_c   1.000
_cell.angle_alpha   90.00
_cell.angle_beta   90.00
_cell.angle_gamma   90.00
#
_symmetry.space_group_name_H-M   'P 1'
#
loop_
_entity.id
_entity.type
_entity.pdbx_description
1 polymer ?
#
loop_
_entity_poly.entity_id
_entity_poly.type
_entity_poly.pdbx_seq_one_letter_code
_entity_poly.pdbx_strand_id
1 'polypeptide(L)'
;MAAKFTHCSRSNLKGAAMRRFWTVAIFAAIWTVPLSAAGEICLKKTSYKTQGGAVPRYEYEFSQIYDAKTSVLEKIYDEINDDGRRRTKSAVKFDERGEREIGRTEYEWDFSADKWRKVGLSRIERTKDGAFVYVSVQGQNGKLNQGQKIVEKRTGATEISQNFTLKNGKWTPNYLTKRLYDENHKTTLITTFEWSAKAKKWTPYEKSIYRYNGDVYASSEGYKWRGKWVPQTKHAAFTAADGARTEINFTWSKDAWQPQERTVQKIEPEFRRFTDLRCRWDAARSEWNGCYKNVREETEQGRQKYSASSFWRKESQRWEIVFENELSYDARGNLIKNRETSDGERREYVYAYDEAGNNVSSALREPDESGKWRETQKTVNVFEPDILARDVMDRGFIGDYVAAGENAIKSSKQYFLDGDEFKLNEMLEWFYEKCEQSRE
;
A
#
# COMPACT_ATOMS: atom_id res chain seq x y z
N MET A 1 -50.85 -3.40 -8.78
CA MET A 1 -50.40 -2.45 -7.74
C MET A 1 -48.93 -2.17 -7.97
N ALA A 2 -48.62 -0.99 -8.48
CA ALA A 2 -47.29 -0.59 -8.82
C ALA A 2 -46.62 0.10 -7.62
N ALA A 3 -45.54 -0.46 -7.12
CA ALA A 3 -44.74 0.17 -6.05
C ALA A 3 -43.66 1.06 -6.71
N LYS A 4 -43.79 2.36 -6.47
CA LYS A 4 -42.88 3.42 -6.89
C LYS A 4 -41.56 3.28 -6.11
N PHE A 5 -40.43 3.11 -6.84
CA PHE A 5 -39.11 3.35 -6.29
C PHE A 5 -38.87 4.87 -6.25
N THR A 6 -38.73 5.37 -5.03
CA THR A 6 -38.36 6.75 -4.76
C THR A 6 -36.84 6.89 -4.91
N HIS A 7 -36.44 7.75 -5.84
CA HIS A 7 -35.08 8.26 -5.95
C HIS A 7 -34.63 8.91 -4.65
N CYS A 8 -33.54 8.40 -4.07
CA CYS A 8 -32.83 9.09 -3.01
C CYS A 8 -31.83 10.07 -3.65
N SER A 9 -32.13 11.35 -3.49
CA SER A 9 -31.40 12.48 -4.01
C SER A 9 -29.96 12.55 -3.49
N ARG A 10 -29.03 12.87 -4.39
CA ARG A 10 -27.66 13.33 -4.09
C ARG A 10 -27.74 14.56 -3.19
N SER A 11 -27.37 14.41 -1.93
CA SER A 11 -27.05 15.55 -1.07
C SER A 11 -25.57 15.90 -1.27
N ASN A 12 -25.33 17.11 -1.78
CA ASN A 12 -24.03 17.79 -1.76
C ASN A 12 -23.49 17.91 -0.33
N LEU A 13 -22.50 17.11 0.02
CA LEU A 13 -21.63 17.38 1.15
C LEU A 13 -20.33 17.98 0.59
N LYS A 14 -20.25 19.29 0.73
CA LYS A 14 -19.06 20.12 0.47
C LYS A 14 -17.87 19.56 1.24
N GLY A 15 -16.77 19.39 0.50
CA GLY A 15 -15.50 18.98 1.05
C GLY A 15 -14.93 19.97 2.05
N ALA A 16 -14.70 19.49 3.24
CA ALA A 16 -13.62 19.91 4.15
C ALA A 16 -13.60 18.87 5.28
N ALA A 17 -12.46 18.28 5.55
CA ALA A 17 -12.18 17.36 6.65
C ALA A 17 -12.17 15.84 6.34
N MET A 18 -11.44 15.41 5.28
CA MET A 18 -11.00 14.02 5.23
C MET A 18 -9.60 13.87 4.60
N ARG A 19 -8.67 14.76 4.99
CA ARG A 19 -7.22 14.61 4.72
C ARG A 19 -6.45 14.54 6.03
N ARG A 20 -6.84 13.63 6.92
CA ARG A 20 -6.04 13.29 8.10
C ARG A 20 -6.30 11.84 8.44
N PHE A 21 -5.30 10.99 8.30
CA PHE A 21 -5.12 9.62 8.78
C PHE A 21 -4.72 8.60 7.70
N TRP A 22 -3.68 8.94 6.91
CA TRP A 22 -2.93 7.91 6.18
C TRP A 22 -1.45 8.29 6.14
N THR A 23 -0.79 8.34 7.28
CA THR A 23 0.67 8.55 7.33
C THR A 23 1.32 7.77 8.47
N VAL A 24 0.83 6.59 8.79
CA VAL A 24 1.51 5.71 9.77
C VAL A 24 1.29 4.27 9.34
N ALA A 25 1.83 3.82 8.25
CA ALA A 25 2.02 2.39 7.96
C ALA A 25 2.78 2.11 6.65
N ILE A 26 3.79 2.92 6.28
CA ILE A 26 4.71 2.49 5.23
C ILE A 26 6.14 2.55 5.78
N PHE A 27 6.41 1.74 6.78
CA PHE A 27 7.73 1.32 7.18
C PHE A 27 7.78 -0.22 7.25
N ALA A 28 7.45 -0.89 6.15
CA ALA A 28 7.71 -2.31 6.04
C ALA A 28 8.05 -2.61 4.58
N ALA A 29 9.25 -3.15 4.40
CA ALA A 29 9.85 -3.60 3.15
C ALA A 29 10.47 -2.50 2.27
N ILE A 30 11.44 -1.74 2.81
CA ILE A 30 12.53 -1.27 1.96
C ILE A 30 13.43 -2.48 1.73
N TRP A 31 13.32 -3.10 0.57
CA TRP A 31 14.32 -4.04 0.09
C TRP A 31 15.61 -3.24 -0.07
N THR A 32 16.55 -3.47 0.82
CA THR A 32 17.91 -2.95 0.71
C THR A 32 18.57 -3.61 -0.48
N VAL A 33 18.52 -2.98 -1.64
CA VAL A 33 19.45 -3.27 -2.71
C VAL A 33 20.74 -2.56 -2.29
N PRO A 34 21.86 -3.27 -2.06
CA PRO A 34 23.11 -2.62 -1.71
C PRO A 34 23.45 -1.61 -2.83
N LEU A 35 23.79 -0.39 -2.45
CA LEU A 35 24.16 0.68 -3.37
C LEU A 35 25.35 0.30 -4.29
N SER A 36 26.15 -0.70 -3.90
CA SER A 36 27.25 -1.26 -4.70
C SER A 36 26.80 -2.03 -5.96
N ALA A 37 25.49 -2.35 -6.08
CA ALA A 37 24.88 -2.96 -7.26
C ALA A 37 23.87 -2.02 -7.93
N ALA A 38 23.83 -0.75 -7.54
CA ALA A 38 22.90 0.23 -8.12
C ALA A 38 23.35 0.54 -9.55
N GLY A 39 22.42 0.41 -10.47
CA GLY A 39 22.63 0.56 -11.89
C GLY A 39 23.27 1.90 -12.27
N GLU A 40 24.04 1.88 -13.33
CA GLU A 40 24.69 3.05 -13.91
C GLU A 40 23.71 3.99 -14.62
N ILE A 41 22.43 3.63 -14.66
CA ILE A 41 21.39 4.31 -15.43
C ILE A 41 20.39 5.00 -14.49
N CYS A 42 20.19 6.27 -14.71
CA CYS A 42 19.19 7.09 -14.01
C CYS A 42 18.03 7.43 -14.94
N LEU A 43 16.81 7.38 -14.41
CA LEU A 43 15.66 8.01 -15.06
C LEU A 43 15.83 9.52 -14.95
N LYS A 44 15.90 10.22 -16.07
CA LYS A 44 16.08 11.67 -16.10
C LYS A 44 14.77 12.42 -16.17
N LYS A 45 13.84 11.95 -16.98
CA LYS A 45 12.61 12.67 -17.30
C LYS A 45 11.50 11.70 -17.65
N THR A 46 10.27 12.04 -17.24
CA THR A 46 9.05 11.46 -17.81
C THR A 46 8.20 12.57 -18.39
N SER A 47 7.55 12.31 -19.52
CA SER A 47 6.66 13.25 -20.18
C SER A 47 5.32 12.58 -20.43
N TYR A 48 4.24 13.24 -20.04
CA TYR A 48 2.86 12.79 -20.23
C TYR A 48 2.10 13.74 -21.16
N LYS A 49 1.50 13.18 -22.20
CA LYS A 49 0.74 13.93 -23.21
C LYS A 49 -0.66 13.33 -23.37
N THR A 50 -1.67 14.18 -23.50
CA THR A 50 -3.05 13.77 -23.81
C THR A 50 -3.45 14.19 -25.23
N GLN A 51 -4.54 13.61 -25.73
CA GLN A 51 -5.09 13.91 -27.04
C GLN A 51 -5.38 15.42 -27.22
N GLY A 52 -4.87 16.02 -28.32
CA GLY A 52 -5.14 17.41 -28.69
C GLY A 52 -4.21 18.46 -28.08
N GLY A 53 -3.27 18.08 -27.21
CA GLY A 53 -2.33 19.02 -26.61
C GLY A 53 -0.96 19.00 -27.28
N ALA A 54 -0.53 20.14 -27.85
CA ALA A 54 0.86 20.34 -28.28
C ALA A 54 1.80 20.50 -27.06
N VAL A 55 1.24 20.71 -25.88
CA VAL A 55 1.97 20.92 -24.61
C VAL A 55 1.74 19.70 -23.72
N PRO A 56 2.79 19.13 -23.13
CA PRO A 56 2.63 18.08 -22.11
C PRO A 56 1.76 18.60 -20.98
N ARG A 57 0.69 17.89 -20.61
CA ARG A 57 -0.10 18.20 -19.39
C ARG A 57 0.71 17.99 -18.12
N TYR A 58 1.75 17.17 -18.21
CA TYR A 58 2.54 16.76 -17.10
C TYR A 58 3.98 16.45 -17.55
N GLU A 59 4.94 17.11 -16.99
CA GLU A 59 6.35 16.87 -17.27
C GLU A 59 7.12 16.78 -15.96
N TYR A 60 7.87 15.69 -15.80
CA TYR A 60 8.81 15.51 -14.71
C TYR A 60 10.23 15.53 -15.25
N GLU A 61 11.05 16.38 -14.70
CA GLU A 61 12.49 16.29 -14.82
C GLU A 61 13.07 15.83 -13.49
N PHE A 62 14.00 14.91 -13.56
CA PHE A 62 14.53 14.23 -12.40
C PHE A 62 16.04 14.17 -12.47
N SER A 63 16.73 14.54 -11.40
CA SER A 63 18.17 14.38 -11.28
C SER A 63 18.55 13.74 -9.94
N GLN A 64 19.59 12.91 -9.97
CA GLN A 64 20.15 12.25 -8.79
C GLN A 64 21.64 12.48 -8.72
N ILE A 65 22.14 12.78 -7.54
CA ILE A 65 23.56 12.94 -7.24
C ILE A 65 23.86 12.18 -5.95
N TYR A 66 24.74 11.20 -6.01
CA TYR A 66 25.21 10.48 -4.82
C TYR A 66 26.59 10.99 -4.41
N ASP A 67 26.71 11.48 -3.18
CA ASP A 67 27.97 11.84 -2.55
C ASP A 67 28.45 10.70 -1.64
N ALA A 68 29.45 9.96 -2.09
CA ALA A 68 30.00 8.82 -1.35
C ALA A 68 30.70 9.25 -0.03
N LYS A 69 31.21 10.47 0.08
CA LYS A 69 31.89 10.96 1.31
C LYS A 69 30.92 11.20 2.43
N THR A 70 29.73 11.67 2.12
CA THR A 70 28.67 11.96 3.12
C THR A 70 27.61 10.87 3.20
N SER A 71 27.67 9.87 2.31
CA SER A 71 26.62 8.85 2.12
C SER A 71 25.25 9.47 1.90
N VAL A 72 25.16 10.57 1.14
CA VAL A 72 23.93 11.27 0.85
C VAL A 72 23.58 11.14 -0.62
N LEU A 73 22.33 10.74 -0.90
CA LEU A 73 21.72 10.77 -2.23
C LEU A 73 20.78 11.96 -2.30
N GLU A 74 21.13 12.94 -3.13
CA GLU A 74 20.21 14.04 -3.46
C GLU A 74 19.37 13.67 -4.68
N LYS A 75 18.09 13.87 -4.59
CA LYS A 75 17.10 13.69 -5.65
C LYS A 75 16.35 14.99 -5.86
N ILE A 76 16.34 15.50 -7.06
CA ILE A 76 15.61 16.71 -7.42
C ILE A 76 14.53 16.36 -8.42
N TYR A 77 13.33 16.81 -8.15
CA TYR A 77 12.15 16.65 -8.98
C TYR A 77 11.65 18.01 -9.41
N ASP A 78 11.54 18.24 -10.71
CA ASP A 78 10.93 19.42 -11.29
C ASP A 78 9.67 18.98 -12.04
N GLU A 79 8.51 19.38 -11.53
CA GLU A 79 7.20 18.98 -12.01
C GLU A 79 6.48 20.17 -12.60
N ILE A 80 5.95 20.02 -13.81
CA ILE A 80 5.08 20.99 -14.44
C ILE A 80 3.72 20.30 -14.69
N ASN A 81 2.67 20.84 -14.11
CA ASN A 81 1.31 20.33 -14.28
C ASN A 81 0.31 21.48 -14.45
N ASP A 82 -0.99 21.14 -14.56
CA ASP A 82 -2.07 22.13 -14.73
C ASP A 82 -2.15 23.16 -13.57
N ASP A 83 -1.66 22.79 -12.37
CA ASP A 83 -1.62 23.68 -11.19
C ASP A 83 -0.37 24.58 -11.15
N GLY A 84 0.54 24.39 -12.10
CA GLY A 84 1.78 25.18 -12.22
C GLY A 84 3.06 24.34 -12.06
N ARG A 85 4.19 25.04 -11.86
CA ARG A 85 5.50 24.42 -11.68
C ARG A 85 5.80 24.21 -10.21
N ARG A 86 6.21 22.99 -9.87
CA ARG A 86 6.69 22.61 -8.55
C ARG A 86 8.07 21.99 -8.65
N ARG A 87 8.98 22.41 -7.79
CA ARG A 87 10.31 21.83 -7.70
C ARG A 87 10.61 21.38 -6.28
N THR A 88 10.99 20.10 -6.12
CA THR A 88 11.27 19.52 -4.81
C THR A 88 12.65 18.88 -4.80
N LYS A 89 13.26 18.81 -3.63
CA LYS A 89 14.52 18.09 -3.41
C LYS A 89 14.41 17.22 -2.17
N SER A 90 14.90 15.99 -2.28
CA SER A 90 15.06 15.07 -1.17
C SER A 90 16.54 14.73 -1.02
N ALA A 91 17.11 14.98 0.14
CA ALA A 91 18.45 14.57 0.51
C ALA A 91 18.35 13.39 1.48
N VAL A 92 18.68 12.19 1.00
CA VAL A 92 18.57 10.92 1.73
C VAL A 92 19.94 10.52 2.24
N LYS A 93 20.09 10.37 3.55
CA LYS A 93 21.31 9.92 4.20
C LYS A 93 21.25 8.43 4.53
N PHE A 94 22.28 7.71 4.17
CA PHE A 94 22.45 6.30 4.47
C PHE A 94 23.41 6.07 5.65
N ASP A 95 23.37 4.87 6.22
CA ASP A 95 24.34 4.42 7.21
C ASP A 95 25.76 4.24 6.58
N GLU A 96 26.75 3.93 7.39
CA GLU A 96 28.14 3.76 6.97
C GLU A 96 28.35 2.66 5.92
N ARG A 97 27.39 1.72 5.80
CA ARG A 97 27.45 0.64 4.78
C ARG A 97 26.72 1.02 3.50
N GLY A 98 26.00 2.14 3.49
CA GLY A 98 25.16 2.53 2.36
C GLY A 98 23.91 1.68 2.17
N GLU A 99 23.59 0.81 3.15
CA GLU A 99 22.49 -0.17 3.02
C GLU A 99 21.15 0.31 3.53
N ARG A 100 21.17 1.23 4.52
CA ARG A 100 19.96 1.64 5.22
C ARG A 100 19.82 3.16 5.27
N GLU A 101 18.67 3.66 4.87
CA GLU A 101 18.32 5.06 5.10
C GLU A 101 18.26 5.36 6.62
N ILE A 102 19.05 6.32 7.06
CA ILE A 102 19.08 6.79 8.45
C ILE A 102 18.55 8.22 8.61
N GLY A 103 18.32 8.91 7.50
CA GLY A 103 17.71 10.22 7.53
C GLY A 103 17.36 10.74 6.16
N ARG A 104 16.43 11.67 6.11
CA ARG A 104 15.96 12.34 4.90
C ARG A 104 15.62 13.77 5.23
N THR A 105 16.00 14.69 4.33
CA THR A 105 15.58 16.08 4.40
C THR A 105 14.86 16.44 3.12
N GLU A 106 13.66 16.98 3.27
CA GLU A 106 12.82 17.40 2.15
C GLU A 106 12.85 18.92 2.01
N TYR A 107 12.95 19.38 0.78
CA TYR A 107 12.96 20.78 0.41
C TYR A 107 11.93 21.05 -0.68
N GLU A 108 11.41 22.25 -0.70
CA GLU A 108 10.59 22.81 -1.76
C GLU A 108 11.23 24.09 -2.28
N TRP A 109 11.22 24.27 -3.60
CA TRP A 109 11.77 25.45 -4.21
C TRP A 109 10.79 26.62 -4.09
N ASP A 110 11.28 27.72 -3.57
CA ASP A 110 10.54 28.97 -3.56
C ASP A 110 10.90 29.80 -4.79
N PHE A 111 10.06 29.74 -5.81
CA PHE A 111 10.26 30.48 -7.07
C PHE A 111 10.29 31.99 -6.88
N SER A 112 9.65 32.52 -5.81
CA SER A 112 9.66 33.97 -5.54
C SER A 112 10.93 34.45 -4.89
N ALA A 113 11.56 33.60 -4.09
CA ALA A 113 12.78 33.92 -3.34
C ALA A 113 14.05 33.26 -3.92
N ASP A 114 13.89 32.50 -5.04
CA ASP A 114 14.95 31.79 -5.75
C ASP A 114 15.83 30.93 -4.82
N LYS A 115 15.19 30.12 -3.94
CA LYS A 115 15.92 29.32 -2.95
C LYS A 115 15.14 28.09 -2.49
N TRP A 116 15.89 27.08 -2.02
CA TRP A 116 15.34 25.93 -1.34
C TRP A 116 14.82 26.28 0.06
N ARG A 117 13.59 25.87 0.35
CA ARG A 117 13.01 25.90 1.70
C ARG A 117 12.92 24.49 2.24
N LYS A 118 13.43 24.27 3.44
CA LYS A 118 13.27 22.99 4.13
C LYS A 118 11.83 22.81 4.58
N VAL A 119 11.18 21.73 4.13
CA VAL A 119 9.77 21.42 4.44
C VAL A 119 9.60 20.15 5.24
N GLY A 120 10.63 19.30 5.30
CA GLY A 120 10.57 18.05 6.04
C GLY A 120 11.94 17.58 6.53
N LEU A 121 11.92 16.79 7.59
CA LEU A 121 13.07 16.07 8.11
C LEU A 121 12.60 14.78 8.73
N SER A 122 13.21 13.66 8.35
CA SER A 122 13.13 12.42 9.11
C SER A 122 14.52 11.92 9.46
N ARG A 123 14.66 11.25 10.60
CA ARG A 123 15.91 10.62 11.00
C ARG A 123 15.69 9.46 11.95
N ILE A 124 16.62 8.52 11.89
CA ILE A 124 16.71 7.39 12.79
C ILE A 124 18.09 7.47 13.47
N GLU A 125 18.09 7.48 14.77
CA GLU A 125 19.30 7.54 15.58
C GLU A 125 19.30 6.42 16.61
N ARG A 126 20.48 5.93 16.95
CA ARG A 126 20.66 5.04 18.10
C ARG A 126 21.37 5.82 19.21
N THR A 127 20.76 5.88 20.37
CA THR A 127 21.33 6.56 21.52
C THR A 127 22.46 5.71 22.15
N LYS A 128 23.29 6.32 23.00
CA LYS A 128 24.38 5.62 23.71
C LYS A 128 23.88 4.49 24.60
N ASP A 129 22.67 4.60 25.14
CA ASP A 129 22.02 3.58 25.97
C ASP A 129 21.22 2.54 25.16
N GLY A 130 21.38 2.55 23.82
CA GLY A 130 20.87 1.55 22.89
C GLY A 130 19.44 1.77 22.44
N ALA A 131 18.77 2.85 22.82
CA ALA A 131 17.44 3.17 22.33
C ALA A 131 17.48 3.65 20.86
N PHE A 132 16.43 3.34 20.10
CA PHE A 132 16.19 3.91 18.77
C PHE A 132 15.32 5.14 18.89
N VAL A 133 15.70 6.20 18.18
CA VAL A 133 14.94 7.45 18.11
C VAL A 133 14.57 7.72 16.68
N TYR A 134 13.28 7.72 16.40
CA TYR A 134 12.70 8.08 15.12
C TYR A 134 12.13 9.49 15.23
N VAL A 135 12.54 10.38 14.36
CA VAL A 135 12.03 11.76 14.31
C VAL A 135 11.51 12.01 12.90
N SER A 136 10.29 12.52 12.81
CA SER A 136 9.72 13.04 11.56
C SER A 136 9.09 14.39 11.87
N VAL A 137 9.53 15.43 11.18
CA VAL A 137 8.99 16.79 11.30
C VAL A 137 8.68 17.33 9.92
N GLN A 138 7.59 18.07 9.84
CA GLN A 138 7.12 18.76 8.65
C GLN A 138 6.82 20.21 8.98
N GLY A 139 6.83 21.05 7.96
CA GLY A 139 6.56 22.45 8.14
C GLY A 139 6.13 23.14 6.87
N GLN A 140 5.73 24.39 7.04
CA GLN A 140 5.42 25.29 5.95
C GLN A 140 6.29 26.54 6.09
N ASN A 141 6.61 27.18 4.97
CA ASN A 141 7.40 28.41 4.94
C ASN A 141 8.76 28.30 5.65
N GLY A 142 9.42 27.14 5.57
CA GLY A 142 10.74 26.91 6.17
C GLY A 142 10.76 26.71 7.69
N LYS A 143 9.60 26.71 8.37
CA LYS A 143 9.49 26.45 9.81
C LYS A 143 8.92 25.07 10.05
N LEU A 144 9.75 24.17 10.61
CA LEU A 144 9.34 22.81 11.00
C LEU A 144 8.58 22.90 12.34
N ASN A 145 7.27 22.91 12.30
CA ASN A 145 6.40 23.17 13.45
C ASN A 145 5.46 22.02 13.82
N GLN A 146 5.38 20.99 12.99
CA GLN A 146 4.60 19.79 13.23
C GLN A 146 5.52 18.57 13.12
N GLY A 147 5.27 17.55 13.95
CA GLY A 147 6.08 16.34 13.85
C GLY A 147 5.78 15.32 14.93
N GLN A 148 6.41 14.19 14.75
CA GLN A 148 6.36 13.07 15.67
C GLN A 148 7.79 12.63 16.01
N LYS A 149 7.99 12.21 17.25
CA LYS A 149 9.18 11.54 17.71
C LYS A 149 8.79 10.27 18.45
N ILE A 150 9.42 9.17 18.11
CA ILE A 150 9.26 7.88 18.79
C ILE A 150 10.61 7.52 19.40
N VAL A 151 10.62 7.13 20.66
CA VAL A 151 11.80 6.60 21.35
C VAL A 151 11.50 5.19 21.77
N GLU A 152 12.24 4.22 21.24
CA GLU A 152 12.04 2.80 21.50
C GLU A 152 13.26 2.20 22.19
N LYS A 153 13.02 1.47 23.26
CA LYS A 153 14.05 0.74 23.98
C LYS A 153 13.56 -0.64 24.35
N ARG A 154 14.36 -1.65 24.02
CA ARG A 154 14.12 -3.03 24.45
C ARG A 154 15.14 -3.42 25.51
N THR A 155 14.66 -4.00 26.59
CA THR A 155 15.48 -4.54 27.68
C THR A 155 14.91 -5.91 28.05
N GLY A 156 15.63 -6.98 27.68
CA GLY A 156 15.15 -8.36 27.84
C GLY A 156 13.82 -8.60 27.16
N ALA A 157 12.85 -9.09 27.90
CA ALA A 157 11.48 -9.36 27.40
C ALA A 157 10.56 -8.13 27.39
N THR A 158 11.07 -6.94 27.67
CA THR A 158 10.27 -5.71 27.71
C THR A 158 10.73 -4.72 26.65
N GLU A 159 9.79 -4.17 25.89
CA GLU A 159 10.00 -3.05 24.98
C GLU A 159 9.13 -1.88 25.43
N ILE A 160 9.72 -0.69 25.44
CA ILE A 160 9.04 0.56 25.76
C ILE A 160 9.18 1.49 24.58
N SER A 161 8.05 1.98 24.06
CA SER A 161 7.98 2.98 23.01
C SER A 161 7.27 4.22 23.54
N GLN A 162 7.92 5.38 23.44
CA GLN A 162 7.36 6.67 23.82
C GLN A 162 7.13 7.53 22.58
N ASN A 163 5.90 7.98 22.39
CA ASN A 163 5.49 8.84 21.30
C ASN A 163 5.35 10.28 21.79
N PHE A 164 5.89 11.21 21.00
CA PHE A 164 5.84 12.65 21.26
C PHE A 164 5.30 13.36 20.02
N THR A 165 4.55 14.42 20.24
CA THR A 165 4.09 15.32 19.20
C THR A 165 4.79 16.67 19.35
N LEU A 166 5.26 17.25 18.25
CA LEU A 166 5.81 18.60 18.23
C LEU A 166 4.67 19.62 18.24
N LYS A 167 4.61 20.46 19.28
CA LYS A 167 3.64 21.57 19.41
C LYS A 167 4.38 22.84 19.81
N ASN A 168 4.23 23.90 19.03
CA ASN A 168 4.86 25.21 19.29
C ASN A 168 6.38 25.12 19.55
N GLY A 169 7.09 24.30 18.73
CA GLY A 169 8.52 24.08 18.86
C GLY A 169 8.96 23.20 20.05
N LYS A 170 8.01 22.63 20.81
CA LYS A 170 8.31 21.76 21.96
C LYS A 170 7.73 20.36 21.76
N TRP A 171 8.52 19.34 22.10
CA TRP A 171 8.07 17.96 22.13
C TRP A 171 7.20 17.71 23.35
N THR A 172 5.98 17.31 23.13
CA THR A 172 5.01 16.96 24.18
C THR A 172 4.77 15.46 24.13
N PRO A 173 4.89 14.73 25.26
CA PRO A 173 4.53 13.33 25.31
C PRO A 173 3.07 13.13 24.90
N ASN A 174 2.79 12.02 24.22
CA ASN A 174 1.44 11.67 23.77
C ASN A 174 1.05 10.28 24.29
N TYR A 175 1.78 9.24 23.85
CA TYR A 175 1.57 7.87 24.26
C TYR A 175 2.85 7.21 24.74
N LEU A 176 2.71 6.30 25.71
CA LEU A 176 3.74 5.35 26.14
C LEU A 176 3.17 3.96 25.96
N THR A 177 3.80 3.13 25.16
CA THR A 177 3.44 1.73 24.97
C THR A 177 4.49 0.84 25.61
N LYS A 178 4.03 -0.08 26.44
CA LYS A 178 4.86 -1.13 27.03
C LYS A 178 4.42 -2.47 26.45
N ARG A 179 5.37 -3.19 25.84
CA ARG A 179 5.15 -4.50 25.24
C ARG A 179 5.96 -5.54 25.99
N LEU A 180 5.33 -6.65 26.35
CA LEU A 180 5.98 -7.80 26.96
C LEU A 180 6.00 -8.96 25.97
N TYR A 181 7.12 -9.67 25.99
CA TYR A 181 7.36 -10.85 25.16
C TYR A 181 7.54 -12.08 26.05
N ASP A 182 7.20 -13.25 25.54
CA ASP A 182 7.57 -14.53 26.14
C ASP A 182 9.02 -14.93 25.76
N GLU A 183 9.41 -16.12 26.17
CA GLU A 183 10.71 -16.72 25.87
C GLU A 183 10.96 -16.98 24.38
N ASN A 184 9.88 -17.14 23.59
CA ASN A 184 9.90 -17.31 22.14
C ASN A 184 9.79 -15.98 21.39
N HIS A 185 9.96 -14.84 22.06
CA HIS A 185 9.86 -13.49 21.51
C HIS A 185 8.47 -13.12 20.96
N LYS A 186 7.41 -13.82 21.37
CA LYS A 186 6.03 -13.49 21.00
C LYS A 186 5.46 -12.48 21.97
N THR A 187 4.74 -11.49 21.44
CA THR A 187 4.08 -10.47 22.26
C THR A 187 2.95 -11.10 23.08
N THR A 188 3.02 -11.00 24.40
CA THR A 188 1.97 -11.52 25.31
C THR A 188 1.09 -10.42 25.88
N LEU A 189 1.63 -9.21 26.02
CA LEU A 189 0.90 -8.07 26.56
C LEU A 189 1.37 -6.77 25.91
N ILE A 190 0.42 -5.94 25.51
CA ILE A 190 0.65 -4.53 25.17
C ILE A 190 -0.17 -3.69 26.13
N THR A 191 0.46 -2.69 26.76
CA THR A 191 -0.26 -1.70 27.56
C THR A 191 0.12 -0.31 27.08
N THR A 192 -0.88 0.48 26.71
CA THR A 192 -0.72 1.86 26.27
C THR A 192 -1.20 2.80 27.36
N PHE A 193 -0.43 3.85 27.56
CA PHE A 193 -0.73 4.95 28.50
C PHE A 193 -0.81 6.24 27.70
N GLU A 194 -1.73 7.09 28.07
CA GLU A 194 -1.88 8.44 27.51
C GLU A 194 -1.27 9.46 28.49
N TRP A 195 -0.63 10.49 27.95
CA TRP A 195 -0.08 11.56 28.75
C TRP A 195 -1.16 12.56 29.15
N SER A 196 -1.37 12.73 30.45
CA SER A 196 -2.22 13.79 30.98
C SER A 196 -1.41 15.07 31.17
N ALA A 197 -1.56 16.06 30.31
CA ALA A 197 -0.88 17.34 30.41
C ALA A 197 -1.28 18.09 31.70
N LYS A 198 -2.54 17.95 32.15
CA LYS A 198 -3.04 18.55 33.40
C LYS A 198 -2.40 17.92 34.64
N ALA A 199 -2.34 16.59 34.69
CA ALA A 199 -1.81 15.86 35.83
C ALA A 199 -0.30 15.63 35.74
N LYS A 200 0.35 15.96 34.60
CA LYS A 200 1.77 15.71 34.29
C LYS A 200 2.20 14.26 34.58
N LYS A 201 1.35 13.29 34.23
CA LYS A 201 1.58 11.87 34.45
C LYS A 201 0.97 11.00 33.35
N TRP A 202 1.51 9.79 33.23
CA TRP A 202 0.96 8.73 32.40
C TRP A 202 -0.27 8.12 33.08
N THR A 203 -1.40 8.01 32.33
CA THR A 203 -2.60 7.32 32.79
C THR A 203 -2.85 6.12 31.89
N PRO A 204 -3.26 4.96 32.42
CA PRO A 204 -3.62 3.83 31.59
C PRO A 204 -4.67 4.24 30.55
N TYR A 205 -4.54 3.72 29.31
CA TYR A 205 -5.45 4.03 28.23
C TYR A 205 -6.11 2.75 27.71
N GLU A 206 -5.28 1.83 27.20
CA GLU A 206 -5.74 0.54 26.70
C GLU A 206 -4.73 -0.57 26.96
N LYS A 207 -5.20 -1.82 26.92
CA LYS A 207 -4.39 -3.02 27.12
C LYS A 207 -4.87 -4.12 26.19
N SER A 208 -3.92 -4.88 25.60
CA SER A 208 -4.20 -6.08 24.81
C SER A 208 -3.39 -7.25 25.35
N ILE A 209 -4.06 -8.37 25.57
CA ILE A 209 -3.46 -9.64 26.04
C ILE A 209 -3.52 -10.62 24.88
N TYR A 210 -2.41 -11.28 24.58
CA TYR A 210 -2.26 -12.25 23.51
C TYR A 210 -1.97 -13.63 24.07
N ARG A 211 -2.57 -14.66 23.50
CA ARG A 211 -2.35 -16.07 23.85
C ARG A 211 -2.01 -16.88 22.62
N TYR A 212 -1.14 -17.83 22.79
CA TYR A 212 -0.65 -18.71 21.74
C TYR A 212 -0.85 -20.18 22.15
N ASN A 213 -1.01 -21.05 21.17
CA ASN A 213 -0.93 -22.49 21.31
C ASN A 213 0.33 -22.94 20.55
N GLY A 214 1.42 -23.19 21.28
CA GLY A 214 2.74 -23.32 20.67
C GLY A 214 3.09 -22.05 19.88
N ASP A 215 3.41 -22.20 18.59
CA ASP A 215 3.75 -21.09 17.72
C ASP A 215 2.55 -20.39 17.08
N VAL A 216 1.37 -20.97 17.20
CA VAL A 216 0.17 -20.48 16.54
C VAL A 216 -0.57 -19.50 17.46
N TYR A 217 -0.88 -18.32 16.93
CA TYR A 217 -1.75 -17.36 17.59
C TYR A 217 -3.13 -17.95 17.82
N ALA A 218 -3.62 -17.90 19.08
CA ALA A 218 -4.89 -18.49 19.49
C ALA A 218 -5.94 -17.44 19.86
N SER A 219 -5.57 -16.38 20.59
CA SER A 219 -6.54 -15.34 20.94
C SER A 219 -5.89 -14.03 21.39
N SER A 220 -6.65 -12.95 21.31
CA SER A 220 -6.34 -11.72 22.04
C SER A 220 -7.59 -11.12 22.69
N GLU A 221 -7.38 -10.35 23.74
CA GLU A 221 -8.40 -9.59 24.43
C GLU A 221 -7.94 -8.15 24.61
N GLY A 222 -8.75 -7.19 24.15
CA GLY A 222 -8.53 -5.76 24.27
C GLY A 222 -9.40 -5.16 25.39
N TYR A 223 -8.80 -4.25 26.15
CA TYR A 223 -9.42 -3.57 27.29
C TYR A 223 -9.20 -2.07 27.21
N LYS A 224 -10.17 -1.27 27.63
CA LYS A 224 -10.05 0.17 27.78
C LYS A 224 -10.09 0.55 29.25
N TRP A 225 -9.29 1.55 29.63
CA TRP A 225 -9.29 2.06 31.01
C TRP A 225 -10.42 3.04 31.24
N ARG A 226 -11.25 2.79 32.28
CA ARG A 226 -12.34 3.65 32.78
C ARG A 226 -12.35 3.67 34.30
N GLY A 227 -11.18 4.01 34.92
CA GLY A 227 -10.97 3.79 36.36
C GLY A 227 -10.68 2.33 36.74
N LYS A 228 -11.08 1.40 35.89
CA LYS A 228 -10.75 -0.03 35.88
C LYS A 228 -10.63 -0.52 34.44
N TRP A 229 -10.03 -1.67 34.23
CA TRP A 229 -9.96 -2.31 32.91
C TRP A 229 -11.33 -2.89 32.54
N VAL A 230 -11.93 -2.35 31.44
CA VAL A 230 -13.21 -2.81 30.90
C VAL A 230 -12.93 -3.53 29.58
N PRO A 231 -13.41 -4.77 29.39
CA PRO A 231 -13.26 -5.48 28.13
C PRO A 231 -13.89 -4.69 26.98
N GLN A 232 -13.31 -4.76 25.78
CA GLN A 232 -13.82 -4.09 24.57
C GLN A 232 -13.93 -5.05 23.41
N THR A 233 -12.83 -5.72 23.08
CA THR A 233 -12.71 -6.60 21.93
C THR A 233 -12.08 -7.92 22.34
N LYS A 234 -12.46 -8.99 21.66
CA LYS A 234 -11.81 -10.29 21.73
C LYS A 234 -11.69 -10.86 20.33
N HIS A 235 -10.58 -11.47 20.06
CA HIS A 235 -10.36 -12.28 18.86
C HIS A 235 -10.00 -13.69 19.31
N ALA A 236 -10.58 -14.69 18.67
CA ALA A 236 -10.28 -16.11 18.91
C ALA A 236 -10.01 -16.79 17.57
N ALA A 237 -8.95 -17.61 17.49
CA ALA A 237 -8.58 -18.38 16.33
C ALA A 237 -8.37 -19.83 16.72
N PHE A 238 -8.86 -20.76 15.90
CA PHE A 238 -8.64 -22.19 16.05
C PHE A 238 -8.62 -22.88 14.68
N THR A 239 -7.94 -24.02 14.61
CA THR A 239 -7.88 -24.86 13.41
C THR A 239 -8.67 -26.12 13.67
N ALA A 240 -9.60 -26.43 12.77
CA ALA A 240 -10.40 -27.65 12.80
C ALA A 240 -9.59 -28.86 12.33
N ALA A 241 -10.11 -30.07 12.55
CA ALA A 241 -9.44 -31.32 12.16
C ALA A 241 -9.23 -31.46 10.63
N ASP A 242 -10.05 -30.81 9.82
CA ASP A 242 -9.93 -30.76 8.36
C ASP A 242 -8.95 -29.66 7.86
N GLY A 243 -8.22 -29.03 8.78
CA GLY A 243 -7.25 -27.96 8.49
C GLY A 243 -7.87 -26.58 8.30
N ALA A 244 -9.20 -26.44 8.35
CA ALA A 244 -9.85 -25.13 8.24
C ALA A 244 -9.55 -24.28 9.47
N ARG A 245 -9.01 -23.07 9.24
CA ARG A 245 -8.76 -22.07 10.27
C ARG A 245 -9.97 -21.16 10.43
N THR A 246 -10.52 -21.12 11.62
CA THR A 246 -11.62 -20.23 11.98
C THR A 246 -11.13 -19.11 12.90
N GLU A 247 -11.52 -17.88 12.59
CA GLU A 247 -11.28 -16.69 13.40
C GLU A 247 -12.60 -16.02 13.70
N ILE A 248 -12.80 -15.60 14.98
CA ILE A 248 -14.04 -14.94 15.40
C ILE A 248 -13.67 -13.67 16.17
N ASN A 249 -14.24 -12.55 15.74
CA ASN A 249 -14.17 -11.28 16.41
C ASN A 249 -15.41 -11.08 17.32
N PHE A 250 -15.18 -10.60 18.52
CA PHE A 250 -16.21 -10.30 19.49
C PHE A 250 -16.08 -8.86 19.99
N THR A 251 -17.20 -8.27 20.37
CA THR A 251 -17.26 -7.05 21.17
C THR A 251 -17.88 -7.33 22.53
N TRP A 252 -17.45 -6.55 23.53
CA TRP A 252 -18.04 -6.63 24.86
C TRP A 252 -19.30 -5.75 24.93
N SER A 253 -20.43 -6.35 25.23
CA SER A 253 -21.70 -5.67 25.37
C SER A 253 -22.63 -6.42 26.34
N LYS A 254 -23.37 -5.70 27.18
CA LYS A 254 -24.30 -6.26 28.17
C LYS A 254 -23.65 -7.36 29.03
N ASP A 255 -22.42 -7.06 29.52
CA ASP A 255 -21.61 -7.96 30.35
C ASP A 255 -21.31 -9.34 29.77
N ALA A 256 -21.30 -9.44 28.43
CA ALA A 256 -20.95 -10.65 27.72
C ALA A 256 -20.20 -10.35 26.41
N TRP A 257 -19.43 -11.35 25.93
CA TRP A 257 -18.84 -11.32 24.61
C TRP A 257 -19.90 -11.62 23.55
N GLN A 258 -20.13 -10.65 22.65
CA GLN A 258 -21.03 -10.77 21.52
C GLN A 258 -20.20 -11.02 20.25
N PRO A 259 -20.41 -12.11 19.51
CA PRO A 259 -19.75 -12.31 18.24
C PRO A 259 -20.13 -11.20 17.25
N GLN A 260 -19.23 -10.85 16.36
CA GLN A 260 -19.43 -9.80 15.35
C GLN A 260 -19.18 -10.34 13.94
N GLU A 261 -18.02 -10.96 13.76
CA GLU A 261 -17.57 -11.46 12.47
C GLU A 261 -16.88 -12.80 12.67
N ARG A 262 -17.10 -13.70 11.73
CA ARG A 262 -16.39 -14.97 11.60
C ARG A 262 -15.72 -15.06 10.23
N THR A 263 -14.45 -15.39 10.22
CA THR A 263 -13.70 -15.77 9.02
C THR A 263 -13.33 -17.23 9.10
N VAL A 264 -13.54 -17.98 8.02
CA VAL A 264 -13.09 -19.36 7.87
C VAL A 264 -12.21 -19.46 6.65
N GLN A 265 -10.97 -19.85 6.86
CA GLN A 265 -9.98 -20.05 5.80
C GLN A 265 -9.71 -21.52 5.63
N LYS A 266 -9.79 -22.02 4.41
CA LYS A 266 -9.49 -23.40 4.06
C LYS A 266 -8.51 -23.45 2.90
N ILE A 267 -7.50 -24.28 3.04
CA ILE A 267 -6.53 -24.60 1.99
C ILE A 267 -6.78 -26.06 1.59
N GLU A 268 -7.00 -26.28 0.32
CA GLU A 268 -7.14 -27.62 -0.30
C GLU A 268 -5.92 -27.84 -1.22
N PRO A 269 -4.80 -28.39 -0.67
CA PRO A 269 -3.51 -28.44 -1.38
C PRO A 269 -3.57 -29.22 -2.69
N GLU A 270 -4.34 -30.32 -2.73
CA GLU A 270 -4.53 -31.16 -3.90
C GLU A 270 -5.17 -30.42 -5.09
N PHE A 271 -5.99 -29.40 -4.81
CA PHE A 271 -6.63 -28.54 -5.80
C PHE A 271 -5.96 -27.20 -5.93
N ARG A 272 -4.93 -26.91 -5.08
CA ARG A 272 -4.28 -25.59 -4.95
C ARG A 272 -5.32 -24.49 -4.80
N ARG A 273 -6.35 -24.77 -4.01
CA ARG A 273 -7.50 -23.91 -3.79
C ARG A 273 -7.45 -23.32 -2.41
N PHE A 274 -7.67 -22.01 -2.33
CA PHE A 274 -7.84 -21.24 -1.11
C PHE A 274 -9.26 -20.73 -1.05
N THR A 275 -9.92 -20.95 0.08
CA THR A 275 -11.26 -20.42 0.34
C THR A 275 -11.21 -19.56 1.58
N ASP A 276 -11.72 -18.32 1.49
CA ASP A 276 -11.93 -17.39 2.61
C ASP A 276 -13.43 -17.07 2.69
N LEU A 277 -14.06 -17.45 3.79
CA LEU A 277 -15.48 -17.24 4.07
C LEU A 277 -15.62 -16.28 5.24
N ARG A 278 -16.28 -15.14 5.04
CA ARG A 278 -16.58 -14.15 6.09
C ARG A 278 -18.08 -14.02 6.27
N CYS A 279 -18.52 -14.06 7.52
CA CYS A 279 -19.91 -13.89 7.89
C CYS A 279 -20.04 -12.91 9.06
N ARG A 280 -21.10 -12.11 9.07
CA ARG A 280 -21.45 -11.23 10.18
C ARG A 280 -22.47 -11.91 11.10
N TRP A 281 -22.40 -11.59 12.38
CA TRP A 281 -23.37 -12.07 13.35
C TRP A 281 -24.64 -11.21 13.35
N ASP A 282 -25.78 -11.85 13.16
CA ASP A 282 -27.09 -11.23 13.36
C ASP A 282 -27.55 -11.51 14.79
N ALA A 283 -27.39 -10.53 15.68
CA ALA A 283 -27.74 -10.68 17.09
C ALA A 283 -29.25 -10.86 17.33
N ALA A 284 -30.09 -10.34 16.43
CA ALA A 284 -31.56 -10.48 16.57
C ALA A 284 -32.01 -11.90 16.27
N ARG A 285 -31.29 -12.62 15.40
CA ARG A 285 -31.63 -13.97 14.99
C ARG A 285 -30.68 -15.04 15.58
N SER A 286 -29.62 -14.60 16.27
CA SER A 286 -28.58 -15.50 16.80
C SER A 286 -27.99 -16.43 15.76
N GLU A 287 -27.70 -15.90 14.54
CA GLU A 287 -27.15 -16.66 13.43
C GLU A 287 -26.06 -15.88 12.68
N TRP A 288 -25.19 -16.61 11.97
CA TRP A 288 -24.24 -16.01 11.03
C TRP A 288 -24.95 -15.67 9.72
N ASN A 289 -24.86 -14.42 9.28
CA ASN A 289 -25.56 -13.90 8.11
C ASN A 289 -24.61 -13.01 7.26
N GLY A 290 -25.09 -12.52 6.10
CA GLY A 290 -24.32 -11.63 5.23
C GLY A 290 -22.98 -12.24 4.85
N CYS A 291 -22.97 -13.54 4.53
CA CYS A 291 -21.73 -14.24 4.24
C CYS A 291 -21.19 -13.88 2.85
N TYR A 292 -19.89 -13.70 2.81
CA TYR A 292 -19.10 -13.42 1.61
C TYR A 292 -18.01 -14.47 1.49
N LYS A 293 -17.84 -15.03 0.30
CA LYS A 293 -16.88 -16.09 0.04
C LYS A 293 -15.95 -15.69 -1.10
N ASN A 294 -14.64 -15.79 -0.87
CA ASN A 294 -13.61 -15.71 -1.88
C ASN A 294 -13.03 -17.10 -2.13
N VAL A 295 -12.82 -17.42 -3.39
CA VAL A 295 -12.10 -18.60 -3.83
C VAL A 295 -10.94 -18.17 -4.71
N ARG A 296 -9.78 -18.77 -4.53
CA ARG A 296 -8.60 -18.59 -5.39
C ARG A 296 -8.03 -19.96 -5.72
N GLU A 297 -7.71 -20.18 -7.00
CA GLU A 297 -7.00 -21.35 -7.45
C GLU A 297 -5.69 -20.98 -8.13
N GLU A 298 -4.68 -21.82 -7.97
CA GLU A 298 -3.36 -21.62 -8.54
C GLU A 298 -3.01 -22.70 -9.55
N THR A 299 -2.11 -22.36 -10.47
CA THR A 299 -1.47 -23.32 -11.38
C THR A 299 -0.46 -24.19 -10.62
N GLU A 300 0.13 -25.18 -11.28
CA GLU A 300 1.23 -25.98 -10.72
C GLU A 300 2.46 -25.14 -10.35
N GLN A 301 2.67 -24.03 -11.00
CA GLN A 301 3.76 -23.10 -10.74
C GLN A 301 3.43 -22.04 -9.67
N GLY A 302 2.27 -22.18 -8.96
CA GLY A 302 1.84 -21.27 -7.90
C GLY A 302 1.30 -19.92 -8.39
N ARG A 303 0.94 -19.80 -9.69
CA ARG A 303 0.32 -18.59 -10.24
C ARG A 303 -1.18 -18.68 -10.13
N GLN A 304 -1.84 -17.58 -9.81
CA GLN A 304 -3.30 -17.55 -9.77
C GLN A 304 -3.87 -17.86 -11.17
N LYS A 305 -4.75 -18.83 -11.29
CA LYS A 305 -5.47 -19.17 -12.54
C LYS A 305 -6.94 -18.77 -12.50
N TYR A 306 -7.49 -18.69 -11.29
CA TYR A 306 -8.90 -18.39 -11.06
C TYR A 306 -9.08 -17.67 -9.73
N SER A 307 -10.03 -16.73 -9.67
CA SER A 307 -10.57 -16.22 -8.41
C SER A 307 -12.04 -15.85 -8.58
N ALA A 308 -12.83 -16.02 -7.52
CA ALA A 308 -14.21 -15.62 -7.50
C ALA A 308 -14.60 -15.08 -6.13
N SER A 309 -15.48 -14.09 -6.15
CA SER A 309 -16.12 -13.52 -4.97
C SER A 309 -17.63 -13.72 -5.06
N SER A 310 -18.24 -14.19 -3.97
CA SER A 310 -19.66 -14.55 -3.95
C SER A 310 -20.32 -14.07 -2.66
N PHE A 311 -21.57 -13.63 -2.76
CA PHE A 311 -22.43 -13.38 -1.62
C PHE A 311 -23.44 -14.50 -1.42
N TRP A 312 -23.73 -14.84 -0.16
CA TRP A 312 -24.84 -15.74 0.18
C TRP A 312 -26.15 -14.98 0.12
N ARG A 313 -27.05 -15.44 -0.78
CA ARG A 313 -28.43 -14.93 -0.87
C ARG A 313 -29.34 -15.84 -0.06
N LYS A 314 -29.84 -15.32 1.05
CA LYS A 314 -30.69 -16.06 1.98
C LYS A 314 -32.01 -16.47 1.34
N GLU A 315 -32.60 -15.60 0.52
CA GLU A 315 -33.87 -15.82 -0.15
C GLU A 315 -33.83 -16.99 -1.12
N SER A 316 -32.74 -17.13 -1.84
CA SER A 316 -32.53 -18.20 -2.83
C SER A 316 -31.70 -19.37 -2.30
N GLN A 317 -31.18 -19.24 -1.07
CA GLN A 317 -30.27 -20.23 -0.44
C GLN A 317 -29.11 -20.64 -1.34
N ARG A 318 -28.49 -19.69 -2.06
CA ARG A 318 -27.38 -19.94 -2.98
C ARG A 318 -26.32 -18.85 -2.90
N TRP A 319 -25.12 -19.21 -3.33
CA TRP A 319 -24.05 -18.27 -3.58
C TRP A 319 -24.28 -17.57 -4.92
N GLU A 320 -24.25 -16.26 -4.93
CA GLU A 320 -24.27 -15.44 -6.13
C GLU A 320 -22.87 -14.89 -6.36
N ILE A 321 -22.29 -15.23 -7.51
CA ILE A 321 -20.98 -14.72 -7.92
C ILE A 321 -21.16 -13.26 -8.34
N VAL A 322 -20.39 -12.36 -7.72
CA VAL A 322 -20.39 -10.93 -8.04
C VAL A 322 -19.12 -10.50 -8.75
N PHE A 323 -18.07 -11.30 -8.58
CA PHE A 323 -16.81 -11.10 -9.28
C PHE A 323 -16.21 -12.47 -9.61
N GLU A 324 -15.70 -12.59 -10.82
CA GLU A 324 -15.00 -13.78 -11.30
C GLU A 324 -13.85 -13.37 -12.21
N ASN A 325 -12.72 -14.02 -12.06
CA ASN A 325 -11.52 -13.71 -12.82
C ASN A 325 -10.79 -15.01 -13.21
N GLU A 326 -10.55 -15.18 -14.53
CA GLU A 326 -9.81 -16.30 -15.12
C GLU A 326 -8.53 -15.79 -15.78
N LEU A 327 -7.38 -16.34 -15.38
CA LEU A 327 -6.06 -15.95 -15.89
C LEU A 327 -5.43 -17.10 -16.69
N SER A 328 -4.84 -16.77 -17.83
CA SER A 328 -4.11 -17.69 -18.68
C SER A 328 -2.68 -17.20 -18.91
N TYR A 329 -1.74 -18.14 -18.94
CA TYR A 329 -0.32 -17.86 -19.06
C TYR A 329 0.29 -18.59 -20.27
N ASP A 330 1.34 -18.03 -20.86
CA ASP A 330 2.16 -18.71 -21.85
C ASP A 330 3.12 -19.72 -21.20
N ALA A 331 3.91 -20.42 -22.01
CA ALA A 331 4.87 -21.41 -21.52
C ALA A 331 6.02 -20.77 -20.68
N ARG A 332 6.32 -19.49 -20.88
CA ARG A 332 7.30 -18.72 -20.09
C ARG A 332 6.69 -18.21 -18.79
N GLY A 333 5.36 -18.26 -18.68
CA GLY A 333 4.56 -17.84 -17.54
C GLY A 333 4.20 -16.37 -17.56
N ASN A 334 4.24 -15.71 -18.68
CA ASN A 334 3.68 -14.39 -18.85
C ASN A 334 2.15 -14.49 -18.89
N LEU A 335 1.46 -13.55 -18.26
CA LEU A 335 0.01 -13.45 -18.31
C LEU A 335 -0.43 -13.02 -19.71
N ILE A 336 -1.03 -13.93 -20.48
CA ILE A 336 -1.47 -13.63 -21.85
C ILE A 336 -2.94 -13.24 -21.94
N LYS A 337 -3.74 -13.60 -20.92
CA LYS A 337 -5.16 -13.28 -20.89
C LYS A 337 -5.68 -13.20 -19.46
N ASN A 338 -6.54 -12.23 -19.23
CA ASN A 338 -7.33 -12.08 -18.02
C ASN A 338 -8.80 -11.83 -18.43
N ARG A 339 -9.71 -12.75 -18.07
CA ARG A 339 -11.16 -12.57 -18.22
C ARG A 339 -11.77 -12.23 -16.89
N GLU A 340 -12.49 -11.14 -16.85
CA GLU A 340 -13.17 -10.63 -15.67
C GLU A 340 -14.68 -10.56 -15.91
N THR A 341 -15.44 -10.99 -14.93
CA THR A 341 -16.88 -10.76 -14.86
C THR A 341 -17.17 -10.08 -13.53
N SER A 342 -17.76 -8.88 -13.57
CA SER A 342 -18.12 -8.11 -12.39
C SER A 342 -19.51 -7.52 -12.57
N ASP A 343 -20.42 -7.81 -11.62
CA ASP A 343 -21.81 -7.34 -11.66
C ASP A 343 -22.54 -7.59 -13.00
N GLY A 344 -22.19 -8.68 -13.66
CA GLY A 344 -22.75 -9.08 -14.96
C GLY A 344 -22.03 -8.47 -16.17
N GLU A 345 -21.15 -7.50 -15.99
CA GLU A 345 -20.28 -6.99 -17.04
C GLU A 345 -19.11 -7.93 -17.28
N ARG A 346 -18.75 -8.12 -18.53
CA ARG A 346 -17.65 -9.01 -18.93
C ARG A 346 -16.56 -8.21 -19.63
N ARG A 347 -15.31 -8.45 -19.24
CA ARG A 347 -14.12 -7.84 -19.83
C ARG A 347 -13.05 -8.89 -20.08
N GLU A 348 -12.29 -8.72 -21.15
CA GLU A 348 -11.13 -9.54 -21.45
C GLU A 348 -9.93 -8.63 -21.73
N TYR A 349 -8.85 -8.83 -20.96
CA TYR A 349 -7.56 -8.21 -21.20
C TYR A 349 -6.67 -9.22 -21.88
N VAL A 350 -6.02 -8.82 -22.97
CA VAL A 350 -5.11 -9.66 -23.75
C VAL A 350 -3.75 -8.96 -23.80
N TYR A 351 -2.69 -9.72 -23.57
CA TYR A 351 -1.33 -9.21 -23.49
C TYR A 351 -0.44 -9.90 -24.51
N ALA A 352 0.49 -9.15 -25.12
CA ALA A 352 1.50 -9.68 -26.02
C ALA A 352 2.91 -9.30 -25.51
N TYR A 353 3.85 -10.22 -25.70
CA TYR A 353 5.21 -10.08 -25.22
C TYR A 353 6.19 -10.30 -26.37
N ASP A 354 7.34 -9.63 -26.31
CA ASP A 354 8.48 -9.89 -27.19
C ASP A 354 9.32 -11.09 -26.71
N GLU A 355 10.40 -11.38 -27.41
CA GLU A 355 11.32 -12.47 -27.08
C GLU A 355 12.04 -12.27 -25.74
N ALA A 356 12.27 -11.02 -25.34
CA ALA A 356 12.87 -10.65 -24.06
C ALA A 356 11.87 -10.69 -22.88
N GLY A 357 10.58 -10.97 -23.15
CA GLY A 357 9.54 -11.02 -22.12
C GLY A 357 8.96 -9.64 -21.75
N ASN A 358 9.26 -8.60 -22.55
CA ASN A 358 8.64 -7.30 -22.35
C ASN A 358 7.20 -7.29 -22.86
N ASN A 359 6.26 -6.73 -22.09
CA ASN A 359 4.87 -6.56 -22.53
C ASN A 359 4.78 -5.45 -23.59
N VAL A 360 4.77 -5.83 -24.85
CA VAL A 360 4.74 -4.89 -25.99
C VAL A 360 3.35 -4.35 -26.30
N SER A 361 2.30 -5.05 -25.90
CA SER A 361 0.95 -4.52 -26.01
C SER A 361 -0.05 -5.18 -25.06
N SER A 362 -1.07 -4.42 -24.69
CA SER A 362 -2.26 -4.96 -24.04
C SER A 362 -3.52 -4.38 -24.71
N ALA A 363 -4.60 -5.16 -24.72
CA ALA A 363 -5.88 -4.74 -25.22
C ALA A 363 -6.99 -5.09 -24.24
N LEU A 364 -7.93 -4.18 -24.05
CA LEU A 364 -9.21 -4.42 -23.39
C LEU A 364 -10.24 -4.74 -24.46
N ARG A 365 -10.97 -5.82 -24.25
CA ARG A 365 -12.09 -6.27 -25.06
C ARG A 365 -13.35 -6.34 -24.22
N GLU A 366 -14.43 -5.88 -24.77
CA GLU A 366 -15.77 -5.94 -24.18
C GLU A 366 -16.73 -6.60 -25.18
N PRO A 367 -17.75 -7.33 -24.71
CA PRO A 367 -18.74 -7.91 -25.62
C PRO A 367 -19.61 -6.81 -26.21
N ASP A 368 -19.83 -6.86 -27.54
CA ASP A 368 -20.82 -6.04 -28.20
C ASP A 368 -22.26 -6.55 -27.91
N GLU A 369 -23.26 -5.90 -28.49
CA GLU A 369 -24.68 -6.26 -28.35
C GLU A 369 -24.99 -7.72 -28.81
N SER A 370 -24.16 -8.28 -29.68
CA SER A 370 -24.29 -9.68 -30.15
C SER A 370 -23.54 -10.66 -29.23
N GLY A 371 -22.81 -10.16 -28.22
CA GLY A 371 -21.97 -10.95 -27.33
C GLY A 371 -20.58 -11.29 -27.89
N LYS A 372 -20.21 -10.73 -29.06
CA LYS A 372 -18.89 -10.90 -29.66
C LYS A 372 -17.90 -9.92 -29.03
N TRP A 373 -16.70 -10.41 -28.71
CA TRP A 373 -15.62 -9.60 -28.15
C TRP A 373 -15.13 -8.55 -29.15
N ARG A 374 -15.19 -7.28 -28.77
CA ARG A 374 -14.67 -6.13 -29.52
C ARG A 374 -13.59 -5.45 -28.69
N GLU A 375 -12.47 -5.11 -29.33
CA GLU A 375 -11.39 -4.36 -28.70
C GLU A 375 -11.81 -2.89 -28.55
N THR A 376 -11.83 -2.40 -27.31
CA THR A 376 -12.29 -1.03 -26.96
C THR A 376 -11.15 -0.12 -26.53
N GLN A 377 -10.05 -0.71 -26.06
CA GLN A 377 -8.87 0.01 -25.65
C GLN A 377 -7.63 -0.80 -26.00
N LYS A 378 -6.55 -0.11 -26.36
CA LYS A 378 -5.25 -0.72 -26.64
C LYS A 378 -4.13 0.12 -26.06
N THR A 379 -3.13 -0.55 -25.46
CA THR A 379 -1.87 0.05 -25.04
C THR A 379 -0.74 -0.56 -25.86
N VAL A 380 0.19 0.27 -26.32
CA VAL A 380 1.40 -0.17 -27.02
C VAL A 380 2.60 0.39 -26.29
N ASN A 381 3.54 -0.49 -25.92
CA ASN A 381 4.75 -0.16 -25.21
C ASN A 381 5.96 -0.35 -26.12
N VAL A 382 6.92 0.53 -25.95
CA VAL A 382 8.25 0.44 -26.59
C VAL A 382 9.28 0.41 -25.49
N PHE A 383 10.29 -0.44 -25.61
CA PHE A 383 11.34 -0.62 -24.63
C PHE A 383 12.71 -0.18 -25.21
N GLU A 384 13.61 0.23 -24.32
CA GLU A 384 15.01 0.49 -24.65
C GLU A 384 15.76 -0.84 -24.67
N PRO A 385 16.25 -1.32 -25.84
CA PRO A 385 16.81 -2.66 -25.95
C PRO A 385 18.10 -2.83 -25.15
N ASP A 386 18.86 -1.76 -24.95
CA ASP A 386 20.17 -1.75 -24.33
C ASP A 386 20.15 -1.41 -22.84
N ILE A 387 18.96 -1.14 -22.27
CA ILE A 387 18.79 -0.76 -20.86
C ILE A 387 17.94 -1.81 -20.17
N LEU A 388 18.53 -2.52 -19.21
CA LEU A 388 17.78 -3.47 -18.40
C LEU A 388 17.01 -2.71 -17.31
N ALA A 389 15.74 -3.08 -17.10
CA ALA A 389 14.90 -2.46 -16.09
C ALA A 389 15.50 -2.55 -14.68
N ARG A 390 16.24 -3.64 -14.39
CA ARG A 390 16.92 -3.83 -13.11
C ARG A 390 18.09 -2.86 -12.87
N ASP A 391 18.65 -2.29 -13.94
CA ASP A 391 19.81 -1.38 -13.88
C ASP A 391 19.38 0.09 -13.74
N VAL A 392 18.08 0.37 -13.84
CA VAL A 392 17.53 1.71 -13.64
C VAL A 392 17.36 1.99 -12.15
N MET A 393 18.00 3.05 -11.68
CA MET A 393 17.80 3.56 -10.31
C MET A 393 16.40 4.19 -10.19
N ASP A 394 15.85 4.09 -8.99
CA ASP A 394 14.54 4.67 -8.64
C ASP A 394 13.32 4.09 -9.36
N ARG A 395 13.21 2.77 -9.29
CA ARG A 395 12.08 2.02 -9.86
C ARG A 395 10.70 2.47 -9.35
N GLY A 396 10.63 3.11 -8.18
CA GLY A 396 9.38 3.58 -7.60
C GLY A 396 8.64 4.63 -8.42
N PHE A 397 9.33 5.32 -9.36
CA PHE A 397 8.72 6.32 -10.25
C PHE A 397 8.16 5.72 -11.55
N ILE A 398 8.64 4.55 -11.93
CA ILE A 398 8.21 3.89 -13.15
C ILE A 398 6.98 3.01 -12.87
N GLY A 399 6.64 2.82 -11.59
CA GLY A 399 5.46 2.09 -11.13
C GLY A 399 5.40 0.65 -11.65
N ASP A 400 4.20 0.12 -11.76
CA ASP A 400 3.94 -1.23 -12.27
C ASP A 400 4.35 -1.43 -13.74
N TYR A 401 4.63 -0.35 -14.48
CA TYR A 401 5.09 -0.40 -15.87
C TYR A 401 6.47 -1.03 -16.03
N VAL A 402 7.36 -0.94 -15.02
CA VAL A 402 8.69 -1.56 -15.05
C VAL A 402 8.65 -3.05 -14.77
N ALA A 403 7.64 -3.51 -14.05
CA ALA A 403 7.48 -4.94 -13.76
C ALA A 403 7.09 -5.77 -15.01
N ALA A 404 6.89 -5.11 -16.15
CA ALA A 404 6.34 -5.73 -17.36
C ALA A 404 7.39 -6.34 -18.30
N GLY A 405 8.70 -6.36 -17.94
CA GLY A 405 9.72 -6.93 -18.82
C GLY A 405 11.14 -6.85 -18.30
N GLU A 406 12.11 -7.35 -19.09
CA GLU A 406 13.54 -7.31 -18.76
C GLU A 406 14.14 -5.93 -19.05
N ASN A 407 13.62 -5.21 -20.05
CA ASN A 407 14.16 -3.92 -20.49
C ASN A 407 13.41 -2.73 -19.89
N ALA A 408 14.07 -1.59 -19.83
CA ALA A 408 13.48 -0.34 -19.40
C ALA A 408 12.47 0.17 -20.44
N ILE A 409 11.32 0.65 -20.00
CA ILE A 409 10.29 1.16 -20.89
C ILE A 409 10.70 2.53 -21.45
N LYS A 410 10.57 2.72 -22.77
CA LYS A 410 10.82 3.98 -23.47
C LYS A 410 9.57 4.81 -23.64
N SER A 411 8.49 4.19 -24.06
CA SER A 411 7.20 4.86 -24.20
C SER A 411 6.03 3.91 -24.05
N SER A 412 4.89 4.46 -23.60
CA SER A 412 3.61 3.78 -23.57
C SER A 412 2.56 4.69 -24.24
N LYS A 413 1.79 4.14 -25.17
CA LYS A 413 0.72 4.83 -25.88
C LYS A 413 -0.58 4.11 -25.65
N GLN A 414 -1.59 4.84 -25.17
CA GLN A 414 -2.92 4.33 -24.94
C GLN A 414 -3.89 4.89 -25.99
N TYR A 415 -4.66 4.00 -26.55
CA TYR A 415 -5.65 4.31 -27.58
C TYR A 415 -7.04 3.87 -27.13
N PHE A 416 -8.06 4.65 -27.45
CA PHE A 416 -9.46 4.29 -27.29
C PHE A 416 -10.15 4.17 -28.64
N LEU A 417 -11.10 3.26 -28.73
CA LEU A 417 -11.94 3.11 -29.89
C LEU A 417 -12.97 4.23 -29.93
N ASP A 418 -12.96 5.01 -31.02
CA ASP A 418 -13.97 6.04 -31.35
C ASP A 418 -14.58 5.72 -32.72
N GLY A 419 -15.83 5.27 -32.71
CA GLY A 419 -16.43 4.65 -33.90
C GLY A 419 -15.73 3.33 -34.25
N ASP A 420 -15.09 3.26 -35.42
CA ASP A 420 -14.34 2.11 -35.91
C ASP A 420 -12.81 2.33 -35.94
N GLU A 421 -12.34 3.47 -35.42
CA GLU A 421 -10.91 3.83 -35.39
C GLU A 421 -10.37 3.99 -33.98
N PHE A 422 -9.12 3.56 -33.78
CA PHE A 422 -8.40 3.81 -32.53
C PHE A 422 -7.78 5.20 -32.56
N LYS A 423 -8.15 6.05 -31.57
CA LYS A 423 -7.55 7.38 -31.37
C LYS A 423 -6.61 7.36 -30.17
N LEU A 424 -5.45 7.99 -30.34
CA LEU A 424 -4.49 8.16 -29.25
C LEU A 424 -5.12 9.01 -28.14
N ASN A 425 -5.17 8.49 -26.93
CA ASN A 425 -5.64 9.19 -25.75
C ASN A 425 -4.50 9.76 -24.94
N GLU A 426 -3.53 8.92 -24.66
CA GLU A 426 -2.42 9.25 -23.77
C GLU A 426 -1.10 8.71 -24.29
N MET A 427 -0.03 9.42 -24.01
CA MET A 427 1.34 8.99 -24.29
C MET A 427 2.24 9.34 -23.12
N LEU A 428 2.95 8.35 -22.61
CA LEU A 428 4.01 8.48 -21.63
C LEU A 428 5.35 8.19 -22.29
N GLU A 429 6.37 8.98 -22.01
CA GLU A 429 7.74 8.80 -22.48
C GLU A 429 8.70 8.89 -21.30
N TRP A 430 9.72 8.02 -21.28
CA TRP A 430 10.78 7.98 -20.28
C TRP A 430 12.13 8.22 -20.94
N PHE A 431 12.97 9.01 -20.29
CA PHE A 431 14.29 9.39 -20.77
C PHE A 431 15.34 8.94 -19.75
N TYR A 432 16.32 8.21 -20.21
CA TYR A 432 17.38 7.63 -19.38
C TYR A 432 18.72 8.23 -19.73
N GLU A 433 19.62 8.31 -18.74
CA GLU A 433 21.02 8.69 -18.92
C GLU A 433 21.91 7.94 -17.93
N LYS A 434 23.22 7.95 -18.14
CA LYS A 434 24.14 7.46 -17.11
C LYS A 434 24.06 8.35 -15.89
N CYS A 435 24.03 7.72 -14.70
CA CYS A 435 24.00 8.47 -13.44
C CYS A 435 25.29 9.31 -13.32
N GLU A 436 25.14 10.60 -13.03
CA GLU A 436 26.30 11.43 -12.69
C GLU A 436 26.87 10.94 -11.36
N GLN A 437 28.07 10.36 -11.40
CA GLN A 437 28.85 10.14 -10.19
C GLN A 437 29.49 11.48 -9.83
N SER A 438 29.38 11.90 -8.56
CA SER A 438 30.12 13.06 -8.09
C SER A 438 31.59 12.88 -8.43
N ARG A 439 32.13 13.70 -9.32
CA ARG A 439 33.56 13.73 -9.55
C ARG A 439 34.26 14.02 -8.23
N GLU A 440 35.20 13.17 -7.86
CA GLU A 440 36.06 13.34 -6.68
C GLU A 440 36.72 14.71 -6.59
#